data_7e4ee6202207e2db0a105e76ee0b0407
#
_entry.id   7e4ee6202207e2db0a105e76ee0b0407
#
_cell.length_a   1.000
_cell.length_b   1.000
_cell.length_c   1.000
_cell.angle_alpha   90.00
_cell.angle_beta   90.00
_cell.angle_gamma   90.00
#
_symmetry.space_group_name_H-M   'P 1'
#
loop_
_entity.id
_entity.type
_entity.pdbx_description
1 polymer ?
#
loop_
_entity_poly.entity_id
_entity_poly.type
_entity_poly.pdbx_seq_one_letter_code
_entity_poly.pdbx_strand_id
1 'polypeptide(L)'
;MSVVKINAITVPRDKQDRFEERFRGRAGAVESTEGFEWFELLRPLEGTDQYLVYTRWSSEDAYRAWESAQDFARAHEGGGDDLAPAASDSHHLWSYQVIESAAPDRP
;
A
#
# COMPACT_ATOMS: atom_id res chain seq x y z
N MET A 1 12.88 14.18 1.37
CA MET A 1 12.25 13.61 2.57
C MET A 1 11.29 12.53 2.17
N SER A 2 11.29 11.46 2.93
CA SER A 2 10.40 10.35 2.63
C SER A 2 8.95 10.72 2.84
N VAL A 3 8.08 10.09 2.05
CA VAL A 3 6.65 10.23 2.23
C VAL A 3 6.05 8.85 2.43
N VAL A 4 4.93 8.81 3.14
CA VAL A 4 4.23 7.58 3.43
C VAL A 4 2.83 7.68 2.85
N LYS A 5 2.43 6.66 2.13
CA LYS A 5 1.08 6.57 1.59
C LYS A 5 0.40 5.39 2.26
N ILE A 6 -0.75 5.64 2.84
CA ILE A 6 -1.50 4.61 3.54
C ILE A 6 -2.88 4.52 2.92
N ASN A 7 -3.21 3.34 2.42
CA ASN A 7 -4.53 3.08 1.89
C ASN A 7 -5.31 2.33 2.97
N ALA A 8 -6.33 2.97 3.53
CA ALA A 8 -7.14 2.39 4.60
C ALA A 8 -8.36 1.74 3.96
N ILE A 9 -8.51 0.44 4.16
CA ILE A 9 -9.52 -0.34 3.45
C ILE A 9 -10.38 -1.11 4.44
N THR A 10 -11.69 -0.93 4.36
CA THR A 10 -12.62 -1.71 5.17
C THR A 10 -12.94 -2.99 4.41
N VAL A 11 -12.68 -4.13 5.02
CA VAL A 11 -12.90 -5.42 4.38
C VAL A 11 -13.89 -6.22 5.22
N PRO A 12 -14.99 -6.67 4.61
CA PRO A 12 -15.95 -7.50 5.35
C PRO A 12 -15.26 -8.72 5.92
N ARG A 13 -15.74 -9.14 7.10
CA ARG A 13 -15.06 -10.22 7.82
C ARG A 13 -14.93 -11.48 7.00
N ASP A 14 -15.96 -11.81 6.24
CA ASP A 14 -15.95 -13.06 5.46
C ASP A 14 -15.07 -12.96 4.22
N LYS A 15 -14.51 -11.81 3.94
CA LYS A 15 -13.63 -11.62 2.78
C LYS A 15 -12.20 -11.35 3.17
N GLN A 16 -11.89 -11.37 4.45
CA GLN A 16 -10.55 -11.01 4.90
C GLN A 16 -9.48 -11.98 4.42
N ASP A 17 -9.78 -13.28 4.47
CA ASP A 17 -8.80 -14.25 4.01
C ASP A 17 -8.49 -14.06 2.54
N ARG A 18 -9.50 -13.81 1.74
CA ARG A 18 -9.30 -13.61 0.31
C ARG A 18 -8.55 -12.30 0.06
N PHE A 19 -8.87 -11.28 0.84
CA PHE A 19 -8.18 -10.00 0.71
C PHE A 19 -6.69 -10.16 1.00
N GLU A 20 -6.37 -10.86 2.09
CA GLU A 20 -4.97 -11.06 2.45
C GLU A 20 -4.25 -11.91 1.41
N GLU A 21 -4.94 -12.89 0.86
CA GLU A 21 -4.34 -13.74 -0.16
C GLU A 21 -3.91 -12.93 -1.38
N ARG A 22 -4.68 -11.90 -1.72
CA ARG A 22 -4.36 -11.08 -2.88
C ARG A 22 -3.05 -10.34 -2.72
N PHE A 23 -2.63 -10.10 -1.50
CA PHE A 23 -1.40 -9.35 -1.26
C PHE A 23 -0.18 -10.24 -1.10
N ARG A 24 -0.35 -11.54 -1.08
CA ARG A 24 0.81 -12.42 -1.01
C ARG A 24 1.59 -12.29 -2.30
N GLY A 25 2.86 -11.96 -2.16
CA GLY A 25 3.70 -11.76 -3.32
C GLY A 25 3.59 -10.40 -3.96
N ARG A 26 2.67 -9.57 -3.51
CA ARG A 26 2.55 -8.23 -4.10
C ARG A 26 3.73 -7.34 -3.76
N ALA A 27 4.33 -7.58 -2.60
CA ALA A 27 5.50 -6.80 -2.23
C ALA A 27 6.59 -6.93 -3.27
N GLY A 28 6.74 -8.13 -3.86
CA GLY A 28 7.74 -8.31 -4.89
C GLY A 28 7.48 -7.52 -6.14
N ALA A 29 6.23 -7.16 -6.40
CA ALA A 29 5.90 -6.40 -7.59
C ALA A 29 6.29 -4.94 -7.47
N VAL A 30 6.40 -4.42 -6.25
CA VAL A 30 6.67 -3.01 -6.04
C VAL A 30 8.09 -2.76 -5.55
N GLU A 31 8.75 -3.76 -4.99
CA GLU A 31 10.01 -3.50 -4.31
C GLU A 31 11.16 -3.17 -5.27
N SER A 32 11.00 -3.42 -6.55
CA SER A 32 12.02 -3.03 -7.50
C SER A 32 11.75 -1.66 -8.12
N THR A 33 10.72 -0.98 -7.66
CA THR A 33 10.36 0.33 -8.19
C THR A 33 11.30 1.39 -7.65
N GLU A 34 11.77 2.25 -8.52
CA GLU A 34 12.67 3.31 -8.10
C GLU A 34 12.02 4.21 -7.08
N GLY A 35 12.72 4.50 -5.99
CA GLY A 35 12.21 5.36 -4.93
C GLY A 35 11.36 4.65 -3.90
N PHE A 36 11.06 3.38 -4.13
CA PHE A 36 10.31 2.60 -3.16
C PHE A 36 11.21 2.28 -1.97
N GLU A 37 10.67 2.42 -0.75
CA GLU A 37 11.45 2.15 0.46
C GLU A 37 10.89 1.04 1.31
N TRP A 38 9.56 0.94 1.43
CA TRP A 38 9.00 -0.04 2.36
C TRP A 38 7.55 -0.32 2.04
N PHE A 39 7.12 -1.54 2.33
CA PHE A 39 5.73 -1.96 2.14
C PHE A 39 5.32 -2.84 3.31
N GLU A 40 4.11 -2.61 3.83
CA GLU A 40 3.52 -3.49 4.82
C GLU A 40 2.02 -3.51 4.65
N LEU A 41 1.45 -4.69 4.84
CA LEU A 41 0.00 -4.82 4.94
C LEU A 41 -0.31 -5.06 6.40
N LEU A 42 -1.11 -4.17 7.00
CA LEU A 42 -1.39 -4.20 8.42
C LEU A 42 -2.80 -4.72 8.66
N ARG A 43 -2.90 -5.78 9.45
CA ARG A 43 -4.19 -6.36 9.81
C ARG A 43 -4.69 -5.71 11.09
N PRO A 44 -5.96 -5.30 11.13
CA PRO A 44 -6.46 -4.67 12.36
C PRO A 44 -6.54 -5.68 13.49
N LEU A 45 -6.09 -5.29 14.67
CA LEU A 45 -6.19 -6.12 15.86
C LEU A 45 -7.23 -5.56 16.81
N GLU A 46 -7.20 -4.26 17.04
CA GLU A 46 -8.21 -3.60 17.87
C GLU A 46 -8.18 -2.13 17.58
N GLY A 47 -9.26 -1.47 17.88
CA GLY A 47 -9.38 -0.03 17.67
C GLY A 47 -9.89 0.35 16.30
N THR A 48 -9.86 -0.56 15.37
CA THR A 48 -10.33 -0.30 14.01
C THR A 48 -10.61 -1.62 13.32
N ASP A 49 -11.43 -1.59 12.28
CA ASP A 49 -11.66 -2.76 11.44
C ASP A 49 -11.08 -2.58 10.05
N GLN A 50 -10.21 -1.59 9.88
CA GLN A 50 -9.62 -1.32 8.58
C GLN A 50 -8.24 -1.91 8.45
N TYR A 51 -7.98 -2.52 7.29
CA TYR A 51 -6.62 -2.89 6.91
C TYR A 51 -5.92 -1.64 6.42
N LEU A 52 -4.60 -1.61 6.60
CA LEU A 52 -3.81 -0.51 6.06
C LEU A 52 -2.76 -1.06 5.11
N VAL A 53 -2.74 -0.51 3.90
CA VAL A 53 -1.67 -0.80 2.95
C VAL A 53 -0.68 0.34 3.09
N TYR A 54 0.44 0.06 3.70
CA TYR A 54 1.44 1.07 4.04
C TYR A 54 2.59 0.99 3.05
N THR A 55 2.92 2.13 2.44
CA THR A 55 4.09 2.20 1.57
C THR A 55 4.88 3.45 1.90
N ARG A 56 6.19 3.33 1.79
CA ARG A 56 7.10 4.45 2.05
C ARG A 56 7.92 4.69 0.80
N TRP A 57 8.08 5.96 0.45
CA TRP A 57 8.72 6.37 -0.79
C TRP A 57 9.75 7.45 -0.50
N SER A 58 10.82 7.48 -1.30
CA SER A 58 11.88 8.46 -1.09
C SER A 58 11.41 9.88 -1.36
N SER A 59 10.36 10.04 -2.17
CA SER A 59 9.85 11.37 -2.50
C SER A 59 8.43 11.23 -3.02
N GLU A 60 7.73 12.36 -3.02
CA GLU A 60 6.40 12.40 -3.61
C GLU A 60 6.46 12.08 -5.10
N ASP A 61 7.49 12.56 -5.78
CA ASP A 61 7.62 12.32 -7.21
C ASP A 61 7.75 10.83 -7.52
N ALA A 62 8.49 10.11 -6.68
CA ALA A 62 8.67 8.67 -6.88
C ALA A 62 7.32 7.94 -6.77
N TYR A 63 6.52 8.32 -5.78
CA TYR A 63 5.21 7.70 -5.64
C TYR A 63 4.33 8.02 -6.84
N ARG A 64 4.34 9.27 -7.29
CA ARG A 64 3.47 9.65 -8.39
C ARG A 64 3.87 8.96 -9.68
N ALA A 65 5.15 8.74 -9.88
CA ALA A 65 5.61 8.01 -11.06
C ALA A 65 5.10 6.58 -11.03
N TRP A 66 5.16 5.95 -9.85
CA TRP A 66 4.65 4.58 -9.73
C TRP A 66 3.14 4.54 -9.94
N GLU A 67 2.43 5.49 -9.34
CA GLU A 67 0.97 5.54 -9.47
C GLU A 67 0.55 5.70 -10.92
N SER A 68 1.24 6.56 -11.64
CA SER A 68 0.93 6.76 -13.06
C SER A 68 1.18 5.50 -13.87
N ALA A 69 2.26 4.79 -13.55
CA ALA A 69 2.56 3.55 -14.25
C ALA A 69 1.48 2.50 -13.98
N GLN A 70 0.96 2.47 -12.75
CA GLN A 70 -0.09 1.54 -12.42
C GLN A 70 -1.37 1.86 -13.16
N ASP A 71 -1.71 3.14 -13.24
CA ASP A 71 -2.90 3.54 -13.97
C ASP A 71 -2.79 3.17 -15.44
N PHE A 72 -1.62 3.39 -16.02
CA PHE A 72 -1.39 3.06 -17.41
C PHE A 72 -1.53 1.55 -17.64
N ALA A 73 -0.93 0.77 -16.76
CA ALA A 73 -0.98 -0.68 -16.91
C ALA A 73 -2.41 -1.19 -16.79
N ARG A 74 -3.18 -0.65 -15.84
CA ARG A 74 -4.56 -1.07 -15.68
C ARG A 74 -5.40 -0.75 -16.91
N ALA A 75 -5.16 0.42 -17.48
CA ALA A 75 -5.91 0.82 -18.66
C ALA A 75 -5.64 -0.10 -19.83
N HIS A 76 -4.41 -0.60 -19.94
CA HIS A 76 -4.05 -1.47 -21.05
C HIS A 76 -4.39 -2.92 -20.82
N GLU A 77 -4.51 -3.33 -19.56
CA GLU A 77 -4.75 -4.73 -19.26
C GLU A 77 -6.19 -5.02 -18.89
N GLY A 78 -7.04 -4.05 -19.04
CA GLY A 78 -8.45 -4.32 -18.82
C GLY A 78 -8.83 -4.43 -17.36
N GLY A 79 -8.13 -3.74 -16.50
CA GLY A 79 -8.59 -3.62 -15.15
C GLY A 79 -7.95 -4.50 -14.12
N GLY A 80 -6.87 -5.13 -14.44
CA GLY A 80 -6.14 -5.84 -13.41
C GLY A 80 -5.65 -4.85 -12.39
N ASP A 81 -5.96 -5.05 -11.12
CA ASP A 81 -5.56 -4.07 -10.15
C ASP A 81 -4.97 -4.77 -8.97
N ASP A 82 -3.70 -4.68 -8.86
CA ASP A 82 -2.99 -5.42 -7.86
C ASP A 82 -3.16 -4.87 -6.46
N LEU A 83 -3.20 -3.56 -6.33
CA LEU A 83 -3.28 -2.95 -5.02
C LEU A 83 -4.60 -2.23 -4.78
N ALA A 84 -5.50 -2.31 -5.71
CA ALA A 84 -6.78 -1.65 -5.54
C ALA A 84 -7.67 -2.44 -4.59
N PRO A 85 -8.55 -1.77 -3.88
CA PRO A 85 -9.40 -2.42 -2.89
C PRO A 85 -10.65 -3.00 -3.51
N ALA A 86 -10.49 -3.90 -4.47
CA ALA A 86 -11.63 -4.43 -5.19
C ALA A 86 -12.59 -5.20 -4.30
N ALA A 87 -12.10 -5.76 -3.22
CA ALA A 87 -12.94 -6.55 -2.34
C ALA A 87 -13.50 -5.73 -1.18
N SER A 88 -13.24 -4.46 -1.14
CA SER A 88 -13.64 -3.64 -0.01
C SER A 88 -14.89 -2.82 -0.33
N ASP A 89 -15.57 -2.40 0.72
CA ASP A 89 -16.72 -1.52 0.58
C ASP A 89 -16.29 -0.07 0.47
N SER A 90 -15.14 0.27 1.03
CA SER A 90 -14.67 1.64 0.98
C SER A 90 -13.18 1.67 1.24
N HIS A 91 -12.56 2.74 0.80
CA HIS A 91 -11.15 2.93 1.08
C HIS A 91 -10.84 4.41 1.09
N HIS A 92 -9.73 4.74 1.75
CA HIS A 92 -9.22 6.10 1.83
C HIS A 92 -7.74 6.07 1.65
N LEU A 93 -7.21 7.04 0.93
CA LEU A 93 -5.77 7.17 0.76
C LEU A 93 -5.28 8.35 1.57
N TRP A 94 -4.39 8.08 2.50
CA TRP A 94 -3.79 9.12 3.35
C TRP A 94 -2.35 9.31 2.94
N SER A 95 -1.88 10.54 3.03
CA SER A 95 -0.55 10.89 2.60
C SER A 95 0.15 11.64 3.73
N TYR A 96 1.36 11.21 4.06
CA TYR A 96 2.11 11.78 5.18
C TYR A 96 3.54 12.04 4.76
N GLN A 97 4.15 13.05 5.34
CA GLN A 97 5.57 13.29 5.18
C GLN A 97 6.27 12.84 6.44
N VAL A 98 7.37 12.11 6.27
CA VAL A 98 8.13 11.64 7.43
C VAL A 98 8.97 12.80 7.93
N ILE A 99 8.70 13.24 9.16
CA ILE A 99 9.46 14.37 9.71
C ILE A 99 10.50 13.91 10.73
N GLU A 100 10.40 12.66 11.17
CA GLU A 100 11.36 12.13 12.11
C GLU A 100 11.33 10.61 12.01
N SER A 101 12.49 9.99 12.07
CA SER A 101 12.57 8.56 11.91
C SER A 101 13.74 8.04 12.74
N ALA A 102 13.58 6.86 13.31
CA ALA A 102 14.61 6.23 14.10
C ALA A 102 14.57 4.74 13.87
N ALA A 103 15.71 4.10 14.03
CA ALA A 103 15.81 2.64 13.94
C ALA A 103 16.34 2.12 15.25
N PRO A 104 16.07 0.85 15.56
CA PRO A 104 16.61 0.28 16.80
C PRO A 104 18.12 0.29 16.79
N ASP A 105 18.69 0.44 17.96
CA ASP A 105 20.14 0.30 18.08
C ASP A 105 20.51 -1.12 17.74
N ARG A 106 21.64 -1.26 17.08
CA ARG A 106 22.13 -2.59 16.72
C ARG A 106 23.00 -3.14 17.82
N PRO A 107 22.81 -4.40 18.21
CA PRO A 107 23.71 -5.02 19.18
C PRO A 107 25.07 -5.25 18.60
#